data_cedd3e1bc2a257e3d0acb4da08591cdc
#
_entry.id   cedd3e1bc2a257e3d0acb4da08591cdc
#
_cell.length_a   1.000
_cell.length_b   1.000
_cell.length_c   1.000
_cell.angle_alpha   90.00
_cell.angle_beta   90.00
_cell.angle_gamma   90.00
#
_symmetry.space_group_name_H-M   'P 1'
#
loop_
_entity.id
_entity.type
_entity.pdbx_description
1 polymer ?
#
loop_
_entity_poly.entity_id
_entity_poly.type
_entity_poly.pdbx_seq_one_letter_code
_entity_poly.pdbx_strand_id
1 'polypeptide(L)'
;MLRIENHACIWYNNCNYSAIRRSVMHYHKVPLLCFLNAATEFILLVTVFILAGVLRAFSPIGSQFGMWDVWTFLPVAGLYALANVACYAVEGTYRTLHVKNWGKQLFLVGLTNLAGLALMATVFYTFRVNQLSRLLLVYYYLLSIVVIVGKRFAFDKAADAYVRRNDIASRTLLIGSGELAQRFYAETFRGKSPVSLRYSGYLAPAPCKALPDYRGTVQDLYRVVRDNRIETLVLVQDVQDAAEIRRIMLLADSYHLRVAAVPVYNDFMTARSELDSVGSMHYTNLHLMDTCDIMGVNIVVTDMDKTLRLIEEKLEDWRGKYICVANVHTTVTAHEDPDYQAVQNGAVMALPDGGPLSKYSRQQGYTNAARVTGPDLMKELLRQSATKHYRHYFYGSTQETLDILRKKVEENYPGAVIAGMYSPPFRPLSPEEDEEVVRRINEAKPDFVWVGLGAPKQERWMAVHEDRVQALMVGVGAAFDYEAGNIRRAPMWMQRHNLEWLYRLMQDPKRLFKRYFVTNTKYLWWTWRQ
;
A
#
# COMPACT_ATOMS: atom_id res chain seq x y z
N MET A 1 -29.19 -24.04 26.72
CA MET A 1 -27.82 -23.98 26.17
C MET A 1 -27.79 -23.10 24.90
N LEU A 2 -28.51 -21.99 24.88
CA LEU A 2 -28.71 -21.09 23.72
C LEU A 2 -28.78 -19.63 24.16
N ARG A 3 -27.75 -19.13 24.89
CA ARG A 3 -27.72 -17.73 25.33
C ARG A 3 -26.31 -17.14 25.54
N ILE A 4 -25.26 -17.80 25.04
CA ILE A 4 -23.87 -17.35 25.24
C ILE A 4 -23.24 -16.82 23.93
N GLU A 5 -23.79 -17.14 22.76
CA GLU A 5 -23.17 -16.74 21.46
C GLU A 5 -23.42 -15.28 21.06
N ASN A 6 -24.50 -14.63 21.55
CA ASN A 6 -24.79 -13.25 21.13
C ASN A 6 -23.98 -12.15 21.83
N HIS A 7 -23.30 -12.44 22.96
CA HIS A 7 -22.45 -11.46 23.64
C HIS A 7 -21.01 -11.40 23.07
N ALA A 8 -20.53 -12.46 22.46
CA ALA A 8 -19.20 -12.48 21.84
C ALA A 8 -19.14 -11.63 20.55
N CYS A 9 -20.21 -11.66 19.73
CA CYS A 9 -20.29 -10.84 18.50
C CYS A 9 -20.40 -9.33 18.77
N ILE A 10 -21.12 -8.94 19.84
CA ILE A 10 -21.27 -7.50 20.20
C ILE A 10 -19.96 -6.92 20.76
N TRP A 11 -19.18 -7.74 21.48
CA TRP A 11 -17.86 -7.34 21.97
C TRP A 11 -16.80 -7.28 20.85
N TYR A 12 -16.86 -8.18 19.89
CA TYR A 12 -15.96 -8.21 18.73
C TYR A 12 -16.11 -6.96 17.85
N ASN A 13 -17.35 -6.52 17.61
CA ASN A 13 -17.62 -5.30 16.85
C ASN A 13 -17.22 -4.00 17.60
N ASN A 14 -17.33 -3.94 18.92
CA ASN A 14 -16.98 -2.74 19.68
C ASN A 14 -15.45 -2.58 19.90
N CYS A 15 -14.69 -3.66 20.03
CA CYS A 15 -13.24 -3.58 20.15
C CYS A 15 -12.55 -3.21 18.83
N ASN A 16 -13.04 -3.72 17.69
CA ASN A 16 -12.49 -3.37 16.38
C ASN A 16 -12.79 -1.92 15.97
N TYR A 17 -13.97 -1.40 16.30
CA TYR A 17 -14.34 -0.01 15.97
C TYR A 17 -13.44 1.03 16.64
N SER A 18 -12.97 0.79 17.86
CA SER A 18 -12.09 1.74 18.56
C SER A 18 -10.64 1.68 18.09
N ALA A 19 -10.14 0.51 17.68
CA ALA A 19 -8.80 0.33 17.11
C ALA A 19 -8.74 0.85 15.66
N ILE A 20 -9.74 0.54 14.85
CA ILE A 20 -9.91 1.07 13.50
C ILE A 20 -10.10 2.60 13.54
N ARG A 21 -10.89 3.13 14.48
CA ARG A 21 -11.09 4.58 14.64
C ARG A 21 -9.79 5.31 15.06
N ARG A 22 -8.91 4.69 15.85
CA ARG A 22 -7.59 5.26 16.19
C ARG A 22 -6.60 5.16 15.05
N SER A 23 -6.55 4.05 14.33
CA SER A 23 -5.72 3.86 13.14
C SER A 23 -6.17 4.79 12.01
N VAL A 24 -7.47 4.87 11.74
CA VAL A 24 -8.06 5.77 10.75
C VAL A 24 -7.91 7.24 11.17
N MET A 25 -8.01 7.59 12.46
CA MET A 25 -7.78 8.95 12.94
C MET A 25 -6.30 9.38 12.83
N HIS A 26 -5.35 8.45 12.91
CA HIS A 26 -3.93 8.72 12.61
C HIS A 26 -3.71 8.97 11.12
N TYR A 27 -4.34 8.19 10.25
CA TYR A 27 -4.22 8.33 8.79
C TYR A 27 -4.82 9.65 8.28
N HIS A 28 -5.91 10.16 8.88
CA HIS A 28 -6.52 11.43 8.46
C HIS A 28 -5.83 12.69 8.99
N LYS A 29 -5.07 12.61 10.08
CA LYS A 29 -4.36 13.77 10.63
C LYS A 29 -2.97 13.99 10.02
N VAL A 30 -2.33 12.95 9.53
CA VAL A 30 -1.00 13.04 8.89
C VAL A 30 -1.04 13.88 7.61
N PRO A 31 -1.98 13.70 6.67
CA PRO A 31 -2.07 14.54 5.48
C PRO A 31 -2.32 16.01 5.80
N LEU A 32 -3.18 16.29 6.80
CA LEU A 32 -3.43 17.66 7.23
C LEU A 32 -2.18 18.31 7.84
N LEU A 33 -1.44 17.60 8.68
CA LEU A 33 -0.18 18.09 9.26
C LEU A 33 0.89 18.29 8.18
N CYS A 34 0.98 17.40 7.21
CA CYS A 34 1.87 17.53 6.06
C CYS A 34 1.51 18.76 5.21
N PHE A 35 0.22 18.96 4.93
CA PHE A 35 -0.28 20.13 4.22
C PHE A 35 0.00 21.43 5.00
N LEU A 36 -0.28 21.47 6.29
CA LEU A 36 0.03 22.63 7.14
C LEU A 36 1.53 22.91 7.19
N ASN A 37 2.35 21.87 7.20
CA ASN A 37 3.80 21.99 7.15
C ASN A 37 4.28 22.63 5.83
N ALA A 38 3.73 22.19 4.69
CA ALA A 38 4.03 22.79 3.38
C ALA A 38 3.50 24.22 3.26
N ALA A 39 2.26 24.47 3.70
CA ALA A 39 1.66 25.81 3.67
C ALA A 39 2.44 26.82 4.53
N THR A 40 2.90 26.41 5.71
CA THR A 40 3.75 27.27 6.56
C THR A 40 5.11 27.56 5.91
N GLU A 41 5.73 26.61 5.18
CA GLU A 41 6.98 26.87 4.45
C GLU A 41 6.75 27.86 3.30
N PHE A 42 5.65 27.73 2.57
CA PHE A 42 5.27 28.69 1.54
C PHE A 42 5.15 30.12 2.11
N ILE A 43 4.38 30.29 3.18
CA ILE A 43 4.18 31.58 3.84
C ILE A 43 5.51 32.15 4.34
N LEU A 44 6.36 31.33 4.96
CA LEU A 44 7.65 31.74 5.46
C LEU A 44 8.58 32.18 4.34
N LEU A 45 8.64 31.47 3.20
CA LEU A 45 9.46 31.87 2.06
C LEU A 45 9.03 33.22 1.49
N VAL A 46 7.73 33.47 1.38
CA VAL A 46 7.22 34.80 0.94
C VAL A 46 7.57 35.88 1.97
N THR A 47 7.41 35.58 3.26
CA THR A 47 7.77 36.54 4.34
C THR A 47 9.26 36.84 4.36
N VAL A 48 10.10 35.82 4.15
CA VAL A 48 11.57 35.98 4.05
C VAL A 48 11.94 36.87 2.86
N PHE A 49 11.22 36.79 1.74
CA PHE A 49 11.47 37.70 0.60
C PHE A 49 11.19 39.16 0.99
N ILE A 50 10.08 39.42 1.67
CA ILE A 50 9.75 40.77 2.17
C ILE A 50 10.85 41.26 3.13
N LEU A 51 11.27 40.42 4.07
CA LEU A 51 12.33 40.74 5.02
C LEU A 51 13.68 41.06 4.34
N ALA A 52 14.03 40.22 3.35
CA ALA A 52 15.24 40.47 2.53
C ALA A 52 15.13 41.79 1.77
N GLY A 53 13.93 42.15 1.29
CA GLY A 53 13.67 43.45 0.67
C GLY A 53 13.83 44.63 1.61
N VAL A 54 13.32 44.52 2.84
CA VAL A 54 13.51 45.52 3.89
C VAL A 54 15.00 45.68 4.21
N LEU A 55 15.71 44.59 4.46
CA LEU A 55 17.15 44.62 4.73
C LEU A 55 17.91 45.24 3.56
N ARG A 56 17.50 44.97 2.33
CA ARG A 56 18.10 45.56 1.13
C ARG A 56 17.83 47.07 1.04
N ALA A 57 16.61 47.53 1.35
CA ALA A 57 16.24 48.95 1.32
C ALA A 57 17.05 49.80 2.33
N PHE A 58 17.39 49.22 3.48
CA PHE A 58 18.23 49.87 4.51
C PHE A 58 19.73 49.66 4.33
N SER A 59 20.14 48.85 3.34
CA SER A 59 21.58 48.59 3.09
C SER A 59 22.26 49.78 2.45
N PRO A 60 23.43 50.25 2.95
CA PRO A 60 24.18 51.33 2.36
C PRO A 60 24.90 50.96 1.04
N ILE A 61 24.84 49.68 0.65
CA ILE A 61 25.54 49.16 -0.52
C ILE A 61 24.64 49.26 -1.75
N GLY A 62 24.96 50.17 -2.66
CA GLY A 62 24.28 50.33 -3.96
C GLY A 62 23.01 51.20 -3.90
N SER A 63 22.68 51.80 -5.05
CA SER A 63 21.67 52.83 -5.18
C SER A 63 20.23 52.28 -5.25
N GLN A 64 19.30 53.06 -4.71
CA GLN A 64 17.90 53.23 -5.12
C GLN A 64 17.02 51.96 -5.25
N PHE A 65 17.11 51.01 -4.32
CA PHE A 65 16.09 49.97 -4.17
C PHE A 65 15.09 50.43 -3.09
N GLY A 66 13.85 50.75 -3.50
CA GLY A 66 12.81 51.23 -2.59
C GLY A 66 11.86 50.09 -2.14
N MET A 67 11.06 50.40 -1.11
CA MET A 67 10.02 49.46 -0.65
C MET A 67 8.96 49.11 -1.73
N TRP A 68 8.74 50.00 -2.70
CA TRP A 68 7.85 49.78 -3.86
C TRP A 68 8.36 48.64 -4.75
N ASP A 69 9.66 48.44 -4.87
CA ASP A 69 10.24 47.36 -5.66
C ASP A 69 9.95 45.99 -5.05
N VAL A 70 9.88 45.89 -3.70
CA VAL A 70 9.54 44.66 -2.99
C VAL A 70 8.14 44.18 -3.36
N TRP A 71 7.16 45.10 -3.38
CA TRP A 71 5.79 44.77 -3.70
C TRP A 71 5.61 44.37 -5.18
N THR A 72 6.34 44.99 -6.06
CA THR A 72 6.34 44.69 -7.50
C THR A 72 6.80 43.25 -7.78
N PHE A 73 7.79 42.75 -7.00
CA PHE A 73 8.34 41.40 -7.18
C PHE A 73 7.69 40.33 -6.30
N LEU A 74 6.71 40.68 -5.49
CA LEU A 74 6.01 39.73 -4.61
C LEU A 74 5.34 38.54 -5.35
N PRO A 75 4.71 38.72 -6.52
CA PRO A 75 4.17 37.56 -7.28
C PRO A 75 5.26 36.57 -7.71
N VAL A 76 6.45 37.10 -8.05
CA VAL A 76 7.58 36.24 -8.44
C VAL A 76 8.14 35.49 -7.23
N ALA A 77 8.19 36.14 -6.06
CA ALA A 77 8.53 35.45 -4.81
C ALA A 77 7.53 34.34 -4.46
N GLY A 78 6.24 34.58 -4.72
CA GLY A 78 5.21 33.55 -4.57
C GLY A 78 5.41 32.34 -5.49
N LEU A 79 5.73 32.56 -6.76
CA LEU A 79 6.06 31.49 -7.71
C LEU A 79 7.31 30.72 -7.28
N TYR A 80 8.36 31.42 -6.83
CA TYR A 80 9.55 30.81 -6.30
C TYR A 80 9.26 29.95 -5.05
N ALA A 81 8.48 30.48 -4.11
CA ALA A 81 8.09 29.75 -2.91
C ALA A 81 7.31 28.48 -3.26
N LEU A 82 6.37 28.57 -4.22
CA LEU A 82 5.59 27.44 -4.71
C LEU A 82 6.49 26.37 -5.35
N ALA A 83 7.43 26.77 -6.20
CA ALA A 83 8.38 25.87 -6.83
C ALA A 83 9.25 25.14 -5.81
N ASN A 84 9.76 25.84 -4.79
CA ASN A 84 10.55 25.21 -3.71
C ASN A 84 9.73 24.22 -2.91
N VAL A 85 8.51 24.58 -2.50
CA VAL A 85 7.60 23.67 -1.77
C VAL A 85 7.27 22.44 -2.61
N ALA A 86 7.04 22.61 -3.92
CA ALA A 86 6.82 21.50 -4.84
C ALA A 86 8.06 20.57 -4.93
N CYS A 87 9.25 21.12 -5.03
CA CYS A 87 10.51 20.34 -5.01
C CYS A 87 10.65 19.55 -3.69
N TYR A 88 10.43 20.19 -2.54
CA TYR A 88 10.46 19.49 -1.24
C TYR A 88 9.39 18.39 -1.13
N ALA A 89 8.23 18.58 -1.74
CA ALA A 89 7.18 17.55 -1.79
C ALA A 89 7.61 16.35 -2.64
N VAL A 90 8.23 16.59 -3.80
CA VAL A 90 8.78 15.54 -4.68
C VAL A 90 9.89 14.75 -3.99
N GLU A 91 10.77 15.43 -3.23
CA GLU A 91 11.82 14.82 -2.42
C GLU A 91 11.28 14.01 -1.23
N GLY A 92 9.97 14.04 -0.99
CA GLY A 92 9.32 13.32 0.10
C GLY A 92 9.52 13.96 1.49
N THR A 93 9.99 15.21 1.57
CA THR A 93 10.23 15.92 2.84
C THR A 93 8.99 15.97 3.73
N TYR A 94 7.79 16.07 3.16
CA TYR A 94 6.53 16.13 3.90
C TYR A 94 5.90 14.77 4.20
N ARG A 95 6.53 13.66 3.77
CA ARG A 95 6.02 12.30 4.04
C ARG A 95 6.32 11.81 5.45
N THR A 96 7.31 12.38 6.13
CA THR A 96 7.72 12.01 7.48
C THR A 96 7.58 13.18 8.43
N LEU A 97 7.11 12.90 9.66
CA LEU A 97 7.00 13.93 10.72
C LEU A 97 8.36 14.27 11.34
N HIS A 98 9.35 13.39 11.22
CA HIS A 98 10.66 13.56 11.82
C HIS A 98 11.78 13.62 10.80
N VAL A 99 12.78 14.45 11.07
CA VAL A 99 13.97 14.58 10.25
C VAL A 99 14.96 13.48 10.63
N LYS A 100 15.18 12.52 9.73
CA LYS A 100 16.11 11.39 9.95
C LYS A 100 17.59 11.80 9.92
N ASN A 101 17.96 12.76 9.08
CA ASN A 101 19.35 13.21 8.90
C ASN A 101 19.43 14.72 8.63
N TRP A 102 19.85 15.48 9.62
CA TRP A 102 19.94 16.94 9.55
C TRP A 102 20.97 17.43 8.54
N GLY A 103 22.10 16.73 8.35
CA GLY A 103 23.09 17.08 7.34
C GLY A 103 22.53 16.98 5.93
N LYS A 104 21.82 15.90 5.61
CA LYS A 104 21.12 15.71 4.33
C LYS A 104 20.04 16.78 4.13
N GLN A 105 19.26 17.12 5.16
CA GLN A 105 18.22 18.14 5.07
C GLN A 105 18.81 19.54 4.81
N LEU A 106 19.88 19.92 5.49
CA LEU A 106 20.57 21.18 5.25
C LEU A 106 21.08 21.28 3.80
N PHE A 107 21.70 20.21 3.32
CA PHE A 107 22.18 20.12 1.93
C PHE A 107 21.03 20.24 0.92
N LEU A 108 19.95 19.51 1.11
CA LEU A 108 18.78 19.55 0.23
C LEU A 108 18.12 20.94 0.21
N VAL A 109 17.91 21.55 1.39
CA VAL A 109 17.36 22.92 1.47
C VAL A 109 18.26 23.91 0.73
N GLY A 110 19.56 23.83 0.92
CA GLY A 110 20.52 24.68 0.22
C GLY A 110 20.49 24.49 -1.29
N LEU A 111 20.52 23.25 -1.75
CA LEU A 111 20.49 22.90 -3.18
C LEU A 111 19.19 23.32 -3.86
N THR A 112 18.04 23.02 -3.24
CA THR A 112 16.72 23.37 -3.80
C THR A 112 16.54 24.88 -3.90
N ASN A 113 16.93 25.63 -2.85
CA ASN A 113 16.89 27.10 -2.89
C ASN A 113 17.84 27.67 -3.95
N LEU A 114 19.03 27.09 -4.12
CA LEU A 114 19.97 27.51 -5.16
C LEU A 114 19.42 27.25 -6.57
N ALA A 115 18.82 26.07 -6.80
CA ALA A 115 18.19 25.76 -8.07
C ALA A 115 17.01 26.70 -8.38
N GLY A 116 16.18 27.00 -7.38
CA GLY A 116 15.10 27.99 -7.50
C GLY A 116 15.62 29.39 -7.84
N LEU A 117 16.73 29.83 -7.22
CA LEU A 117 17.37 31.10 -7.56
C LEU A 117 17.91 31.13 -8.98
N ALA A 118 18.56 30.06 -9.43
CA ALA A 118 19.04 29.94 -10.80
C ALA A 118 17.89 30.04 -11.81
N LEU A 119 16.77 29.33 -11.53
CA LEU A 119 15.56 29.42 -12.35
C LEU A 119 15.01 30.84 -12.38
N MET A 120 14.89 31.49 -11.23
CA MET A 120 14.43 32.89 -11.13
C MET A 120 15.34 33.85 -11.87
N ALA A 121 16.66 33.74 -11.72
CA ALA A 121 17.63 34.54 -12.46
C ALA A 121 17.50 34.34 -13.98
N THR A 122 17.27 33.11 -14.46
CA THR A 122 17.03 32.80 -15.86
C THR A 122 15.78 33.49 -16.39
N VAL A 123 14.67 33.38 -15.63
CA VAL A 123 13.41 34.08 -15.98
C VAL A 123 13.62 35.58 -16.10
N PHE A 124 14.27 36.21 -15.11
CA PHE A 124 14.55 37.67 -15.16
C PHE A 124 15.44 38.07 -16.32
N TYR A 125 16.44 37.27 -16.62
CA TYR A 125 17.30 37.51 -17.77
C TYR A 125 16.53 37.42 -19.09
N THR A 126 15.72 36.39 -19.24
CA THR A 126 14.90 36.14 -20.46
C THR A 126 13.88 37.28 -20.70
N PHE A 127 13.21 37.73 -19.65
CA PHE A 127 12.22 38.82 -19.74
C PHE A 127 12.81 40.23 -19.60
N ARG A 128 14.14 40.35 -19.58
CA ARG A 128 14.88 41.63 -19.46
C ARG A 128 14.43 42.50 -18.27
N VAL A 129 14.11 41.89 -17.14
CA VAL A 129 13.73 42.59 -15.92
C VAL A 129 15.00 43.14 -15.24
N ASN A 130 15.41 44.35 -15.58
CA ASN A 130 16.71 44.94 -15.14
C ASN A 130 16.70 45.56 -13.74
N GLN A 131 15.56 45.57 -13.05
CA GLN A 131 15.40 46.33 -11.79
C GLN A 131 15.61 45.47 -10.53
N LEU A 132 15.82 44.14 -10.66
CA LEU A 132 16.01 43.30 -9.48
C LEU A 132 17.42 43.42 -8.89
N SER A 133 17.51 43.76 -7.60
CA SER A 133 18.76 43.83 -6.89
C SER A 133 19.42 42.47 -6.68
N ARG A 134 20.65 42.28 -7.18
CA ARG A 134 21.43 41.04 -6.95
C ARG A 134 21.66 40.77 -5.46
N LEU A 135 21.85 41.84 -4.67
CA LEU A 135 22.04 41.75 -3.22
C LEU A 135 20.77 41.26 -2.50
N LEU A 136 19.58 41.62 -3.01
CA LEU A 136 18.31 41.08 -2.52
C LEU A 136 18.28 39.56 -2.64
N LEU A 137 18.70 38.97 -3.77
CA LEU A 137 18.75 37.54 -4.00
C LEU A 137 19.69 36.82 -3.02
N VAL A 138 20.84 37.44 -2.72
CA VAL A 138 21.78 36.89 -1.73
C VAL A 138 21.17 36.88 -0.33
N TYR A 139 20.55 37.97 0.11
CA TYR A 139 19.88 38.04 1.40
C TYR A 139 18.74 37.02 1.47
N TYR A 140 17.94 36.94 0.42
CA TYR A 140 16.83 35.97 0.35
C TYR A 140 17.31 34.52 0.46
N TYR A 141 18.36 34.16 -0.28
CA TYR A 141 18.98 32.84 -0.22
C TYR A 141 19.44 32.46 1.19
N LEU A 142 20.25 33.33 1.81
CA LEU A 142 20.82 33.05 3.13
C LEU A 142 19.72 32.96 4.20
N LEU A 143 18.80 33.92 4.20
CA LEU A 143 17.69 33.95 5.14
C LEU A 143 16.73 32.75 4.96
N SER A 144 16.44 32.37 3.72
CA SER A 144 15.54 31.23 3.45
C SER A 144 16.08 29.92 4.02
N ILE A 145 17.38 29.66 3.90
CA ILE A 145 18.01 28.47 4.49
C ILE A 145 17.86 28.50 6.01
N VAL A 146 18.20 29.60 6.66
CA VAL A 146 18.15 29.74 8.13
C VAL A 146 16.70 29.55 8.63
N VAL A 147 15.76 30.22 7.99
CA VAL A 147 14.35 30.18 8.42
C VAL A 147 13.71 28.81 8.18
N ILE A 148 13.95 28.20 7.02
CA ILE A 148 13.37 26.88 6.71
C ILE A 148 13.97 25.78 7.60
N VAL A 149 15.29 25.78 7.80
CA VAL A 149 15.93 24.80 8.70
C VAL A 149 15.50 25.02 10.15
N GLY A 150 15.44 26.27 10.61
CA GLY A 150 14.95 26.61 11.95
C GLY A 150 13.50 26.20 12.17
N LYS A 151 12.62 26.45 11.18
CA LYS A 151 11.23 26.02 11.22
C LYS A 151 11.12 24.48 11.27
N ARG A 152 11.88 23.76 10.44
CA ARG A 152 11.87 22.28 10.45
C ARG A 152 12.33 21.73 11.81
N PHE A 153 13.34 22.34 12.41
CA PHE A 153 13.77 21.99 13.76
C PHE A 153 12.67 22.24 14.81
N ALA A 154 12.02 23.40 14.76
CA ALA A 154 10.93 23.73 15.67
C ALA A 154 9.72 22.80 15.48
N PHE A 155 9.40 22.46 14.22
CA PHE A 155 8.32 21.53 13.90
C PHE A 155 8.60 20.10 14.40
N ASP A 156 9.83 19.62 14.24
CA ASP A 156 10.27 18.32 14.75
C ASP A 156 10.11 18.23 16.28
N LYS A 157 10.54 19.28 17.00
CA LYS A 157 10.36 19.39 18.45
C LYS A 157 8.90 19.48 18.87
N ALA A 158 8.09 20.22 18.11
CA ALA A 158 6.66 20.34 18.37
C ALA A 158 5.91 19.03 18.11
N ALA A 159 6.29 18.28 17.07
CA ALA A 159 5.77 16.95 16.78
C ALA A 159 6.10 15.98 17.90
N ASP A 160 7.34 15.96 18.40
CA ASP A 160 7.76 15.19 19.56
C ASP A 160 6.89 15.50 20.80
N ALA A 161 6.72 16.80 21.11
CA ALA A 161 5.92 17.23 22.26
C ALA A 161 4.45 16.82 22.12
N TYR A 162 3.89 16.93 20.90
CA TYR A 162 2.52 16.54 20.61
C TYR A 162 2.30 15.03 20.78
N VAL A 163 3.22 14.19 20.27
CA VAL A 163 3.16 12.72 20.41
C VAL A 163 3.22 12.33 21.89
N ARG A 164 4.14 12.94 22.67
CA ARG A 164 4.24 12.69 24.13
C ARG A 164 2.97 13.09 24.87
N ARG A 165 2.43 14.28 24.58
CA ARG A 165 1.26 14.81 25.31
C ARG A 165 -0.02 14.01 25.08
N ASN A 166 -0.16 13.40 23.88
CA ASN A 166 -1.38 12.67 23.50
C ASN A 166 -1.26 11.15 23.65
N ASP A 167 -0.17 10.62 24.25
CA ASP A 167 0.11 9.17 24.41
C ASP A 167 -0.08 8.38 23.09
N ILE A 168 0.43 8.95 21.98
CA ILE A 168 0.28 8.39 20.62
C ILE A 168 1.40 7.38 20.31
N ALA A 169 2.31 7.14 21.25
CA ALA A 169 3.40 6.19 21.06
C ALA A 169 2.86 4.76 20.87
N SER A 170 3.34 4.09 19.82
CA SER A 170 2.97 2.72 19.49
C SER A 170 3.43 1.74 20.57
N ARG A 171 2.52 0.95 21.13
CA ARG A 171 2.84 -0.07 22.14
C ARG A 171 3.61 -1.20 21.49
N THR A 172 4.87 -1.32 21.88
CA THR A 172 5.85 -2.20 21.24
C THR A 172 6.18 -3.38 22.14
N LEU A 173 6.02 -4.59 21.60
CA LEU A 173 6.40 -5.85 22.24
C LEU A 173 7.64 -6.40 21.55
N LEU A 174 8.65 -6.78 22.32
CA LEU A 174 9.84 -7.45 21.79
C LEU A 174 9.62 -8.97 21.75
N ILE A 175 10.13 -9.62 20.71
CA ILE A 175 10.18 -11.07 20.61
C ILE A 175 11.64 -11.47 20.59
N GLY A 176 12.09 -12.07 21.71
CA GLY A 176 13.46 -12.47 21.96
C GLY A 176 14.02 -11.89 23.24
N SER A 177 15.06 -12.58 23.80
CA SER A 177 15.75 -12.20 25.04
C SER A 177 17.27 -12.29 24.96
N GLY A 178 17.83 -12.62 23.78
CA GLY A 178 19.27 -12.72 23.53
C GLY A 178 20.00 -11.38 23.68
N GLU A 179 21.30 -11.38 23.46
CA GLU A 179 22.16 -10.19 23.57
C GLU A 179 21.65 -9.04 22.65
N LEU A 180 21.19 -9.37 21.46
CA LEU A 180 20.62 -8.42 20.52
C LEU A 180 19.37 -7.72 21.08
N ALA A 181 18.47 -8.47 21.75
CA ALA A 181 17.28 -7.92 22.38
C ALA A 181 17.61 -6.99 23.55
N GLN A 182 18.60 -7.37 24.37
CA GLN A 182 19.07 -6.56 25.49
C GLN A 182 19.70 -5.26 24.99
N ARG A 183 20.52 -5.33 23.94
CA ARG A 183 21.13 -4.17 23.31
C ARG A 183 20.08 -3.26 22.68
N PHE A 184 19.14 -3.82 21.93
CA PHE A 184 18.04 -3.06 21.33
C PHE A 184 17.19 -2.34 22.40
N TYR A 185 16.87 -3.03 23.50
CA TYR A 185 16.16 -2.44 24.63
C TYR A 185 16.95 -1.29 25.26
N ALA A 186 18.24 -1.49 25.52
CA ALA A 186 19.09 -0.49 26.16
C ALA A 186 19.22 0.79 25.29
N GLU A 187 19.41 0.64 24.00
CA GLU A 187 19.56 1.75 23.07
C GLU A 187 18.22 2.46 22.77
N THR A 188 17.13 1.69 22.66
CA THR A 188 15.82 2.22 22.26
C THR A 188 15.00 2.75 23.43
N PHE A 189 14.96 2.05 24.56
CA PHE A 189 14.01 2.33 25.63
C PHE A 189 14.65 2.82 26.94
N ARG A 190 15.93 2.52 27.21
CA ARG A 190 16.67 3.08 28.36
C ARG A 190 17.24 4.47 28.10
N GLY A 191 17.49 4.80 26.83
CA GLY A 191 18.01 6.10 26.41
C GLY A 191 16.91 7.16 26.23
N LYS A 192 17.17 8.15 25.37
CA LYS A 192 16.12 9.04 24.88
C LYS A 192 15.25 8.26 23.91
N SER A 193 14.22 7.59 24.45
CA SER A 193 13.26 6.82 23.64
C SER A 193 12.82 7.59 22.41
N PRO A 194 12.79 6.96 21.22
CA PRO A 194 12.09 7.53 20.09
C PRO A 194 10.64 7.76 20.54
N VAL A 195 10.15 8.97 20.36
CA VAL A 195 8.82 9.41 20.83
C VAL A 195 7.69 8.56 20.27
N SER A 196 7.99 7.79 19.21
CA SER A 196 7.02 6.95 18.50
C SER A 196 6.81 5.54 19.06
N LEU A 197 7.70 5.03 19.93
CA LEU A 197 7.64 3.67 20.46
C LEU A 197 7.52 3.66 21.99
N ARG A 198 6.63 2.82 22.53
CA ARG A 198 6.45 2.59 23.95
C ARG A 198 6.67 1.12 24.28
N TYR A 199 7.64 0.83 25.13
CA TYR A 199 7.90 -0.53 25.58
C TYR A 199 6.72 -1.12 26.37
N SER A 200 6.31 -2.34 26.03
CA SER A 200 5.19 -3.06 26.66
C SER A 200 5.55 -4.45 27.18
N GLY A 201 6.84 -4.79 27.15
CA GLY A 201 7.36 -6.06 27.60
C GLY A 201 8.00 -6.89 26.48
N TYR A 202 8.32 -8.14 26.79
CA TYR A 202 8.92 -9.06 25.82
C TYR A 202 8.40 -10.49 25.99
N LEU A 203 8.51 -11.27 24.89
CA LEU A 203 8.26 -12.70 24.84
C LEU A 203 9.58 -13.43 24.58
N ALA A 204 9.81 -14.51 25.32
CA ALA A 204 10.98 -15.37 25.15
C ALA A 204 10.73 -16.76 25.77
N PRO A 205 11.53 -17.79 25.42
CA PRO A 205 11.40 -19.10 26.02
C PRO A 205 11.59 -19.11 27.54
N ALA A 206 12.40 -18.16 28.07
CA ALA A 206 12.65 -18.01 29.51
C ALA A 206 12.82 -16.53 29.87
N PRO A 207 12.50 -16.13 31.12
CA PRO A 207 12.70 -14.77 31.60
C PRO A 207 14.18 -14.38 31.65
N CYS A 208 14.50 -13.15 31.22
CA CYS A 208 15.85 -12.58 31.23
C CYS A 208 15.95 -11.45 32.25
N LYS A 209 16.97 -11.48 33.12
CA LYS A 209 17.19 -10.46 34.16
C LYS A 209 17.50 -9.06 33.61
N ALA A 210 18.01 -8.97 32.38
CA ALA A 210 18.39 -7.71 31.76
C ALA A 210 17.19 -6.97 31.09
N LEU A 211 16.06 -7.66 30.87
CA LEU A 211 14.86 -7.12 30.27
C LEU A 211 13.72 -7.11 31.29
N PRO A 212 13.04 -5.98 31.52
CA PRO A 212 11.87 -5.91 32.38
C PRO A 212 10.61 -6.44 31.67
N ASP A 213 9.55 -6.70 32.45
CA ASP A 213 8.21 -7.01 31.95
C ASP A 213 8.14 -8.25 31.03
N TYR A 214 8.63 -9.39 31.54
CA TYR A 214 8.41 -10.67 30.86
C TYR A 214 6.92 -10.99 30.76
N ARG A 215 6.45 -11.30 29.54
CA ARG A 215 5.02 -11.53 29.23
C ARG A 215 4.69 -12.97 28.89
N GLY A 216 5.67 -13.85 28.78
CA GLY A 216 5.50 -15.26 28.44
C GLY A 216 6.31 -15.69 27.22
N THR A 217 5.90 -16.80 26.62
CA THR A 217 6.51 -17.36 25.41
C THR A 217 5.82 -16.85 24.15
N VAL A 218 6.36 -17.18 22.97
CA VAL A 218 5.71 -16.86 21.67
C VAL A 218 4.31 -17.50 21.54
N GLN A 219 4.06 -18.61 22.25
CA GLN A 219 2.72 -19.23 22.30
C GLN A 219 1.67 -18.33 23.00
N ASP A 220 2.12 -17.46 23.91
CA ASP A 220 1.26 -16.48 24.60
C ASP A 220 0.99 -15.22 23.76
N LEU A 221 1.58 -15.09 22.58
CA LEU A 221 1.54 -13.88 21.75
C LEU A 221 0.11 -13.37 21.51
N TYR A 222 -0.82 -14.25 21.18
CA TYR A 222 -2.22 -13.92 20.97
C TYR A 222 -2.83 -13.20 22.19
N ARG A 223 -2.67 -13.80 23.38
CA ARG A 223 -3.18 -13.25 24.64
C ARG A 223 -2.55 -11.89 24.95
N VAL A 224 -1.21 -11.81 24.84
CA VAL A 224 -0.46 -10.59 25.15
C VAL A 224 -0.82 -9.44 24.21
N VAL A 225 -0.97 -9.71 22.93
CA VAL A 225 -1.39 -8.72 21.92
C VAL A 225 -2.75 -8.14 22.27
N ARG A 226 -3.73 -9.00 22.56
CA ARG A 226 -5.09 -8.58 22.88
C ARG A 226 -5.17 -7.81 24.19
N ASP A 227 -4.58 -8.34 25.25
CA ASP A 227 -4.73 -7.79 26.62
C ASP A 227 -3.95 -6.49 26.82
N ASN A 228 -2.80 -6.33 26.14
CA ASN A 228 -1.94 -5.15 26.27
C ASN A 228 -2.11 -4.14 25.11
N ARG A 229 -3.02 -4.41 24.16
CA ARG A 229 -3.25 -3.55 22.99
C ARG A 229 -1.96 -3.23 22.25
N ILE A 230 -1.17 -4.25 21.97
CA ILE A 230 0.08 -4.12 21.23
C ILE A 230 -0.23 -3.64 19.80
N GLU A 231 0.61 -2.77 19.27
CA GLU A 231 0.49 -2.22 17.92
C GLU A 231 1.72 -2.53 17.06
N THR A 232 2.86 -2.78 17.71
CA THR A 232 4.12 -3.09 17.03
C THR A 232 4.79 -4.28 17.68
N LEU A 233 5.22 -5.24 16.88
CA LEU A 233 6.09 -6.34 17.26
C LEU A 233 7.49 -6.07 16.72
N VAL A 234 8.51 -6.29 17.53
CA VAL A 234 9.91 -6.21 17.09
C VAL A 234 10.58 -7.55 17.32
N LEU A 235 10.95 -8.20 16.23
CA LEU A 235 11.70 -9.44 16.25
C LEU A 235 13.18 -9.14 16.49
N VAL A 236 13.69 -9.53 17.64
CA VAL A 236 15.09 -9.30 18.07
C VAL A 236 15.79 -10.60 18.43
N GLN A 237 15.34 -11.69 17.87
CA GLN A 237 15.86 -13.03 18.08
C GLN A 237 16.30 -13.63 16.76
N ASP A 238 17.34 -14.44 16.79
CA ASP A 238 17.68 -15.37 15.73
C ASP A 238 16.62 -16.49 15.70
N VAL A 239 15.48 -16.22 15.10
CA VAL A 239 14.47 -17.25 14.87
C VAL A 239 14.93 -18.03 13.65
N GLN A 240 15.48 -19.21 13.87
CA GLN A 240 15.89 -20.11 12.80
C GLN A 240 14.72 -20.89 12.20
N ASP A 241 13.55 -20.86 12.86
CA ASP A 241 12.36 -21.58 12.41
C ASP A 241 11.44 -20.67 11.59
N ALA A 242 11.43 -20.89 10.27
CA ALA A 242 10.55 -20.22 9.34
C ALA A 242 9.06 -20.41 9.69
N ALA A 243 8.68 -21.53 10.31
CA ALA A 243 7.32 -21.79 10.72
C ALA A 243 6.87 -20.88 11.88
N GLU A 244 7.76 -20.60 12.82
CA GLU A 244 7.49 -19.67 13.93
C GLU A 244 7.34 -18.23 13.43
N ILE A 245 8.23 -17.77 12.54
CA ILE A 245 8.11 -16.45 11.90
C ILE A 245 6.77 -16.34 11.15
N ARG A 246 6.41 -17.37 10.38
CA ARG A 246 5.14 -17.41 9.65
C ARG A 246 3.93 -17.28 10.58
N ARG A 247 3.92 -17.96 11.74
CA ARG A 247 2.87 -17.83 12.75
C ARG A 247 2.76 -16.39 13.27
N ILE A 248 3.90 -15.79 13.62
CA ILE A 248 3.95 -14.40 14.09
C ILE A 248 3.39 -13.46 13.03
N MET A 249 3.77 -13.64 11.75
CA MET A 249 3.32 -12.82 10.65
C MET A 249 1.82 -12.97 10.38
N LEU A 250 1.29 -14.20 10.38
CA LEU A 250 -0.14 -14.46 10.21
C LEU A 250 -0.98 -13.81 11.32
N LEU A 251 -0.50 -13.90 12.56
CA LEU A 251 -1.15 -13.25 13.69
C LEU A 251 -1.08 -11.73 13.57
N ALA A 252 0.08 -11.20 13.17
CA ALA A 252 0.26 -9.78 12.97
C ALA A 252 -0.67 -9.22 11.88
N ASP A 253 -0.81 -9.92 10.76
CA ASP A 253 -1.76 -9.55 9.70
C ASP A 253 -3.21 -9.57 10.22
N SER A 254 -3.59 -10.61 10.97
CA SER A 254 -4.95 -10.73 11.52
C SER A 254 -5.32 -9.59 12.50
N TYR A 255 -4.35 -9.02 13.19
CA TYR A 255 -4.51 -7.92 14.15
C TYR A 255 -4.00 -6.57 13.63
N HIS A 256 -3.63 -6.48 12.36
CA HIS A 256 -3.06 -5.27 11.74
C HIS A 256 -1.88 -4.69 12.52
N LEU A 257 -1.01 -5.56 13.04
CA LEU A 257 0.18 -5.16 13.78
C LEU A 257 1.31 -4.82 12.81
N ARG A 258 2.09 -3.81 13.18
CA ARG A 258 3.38 -3.57 12.51
C ARG A 258 4.40 -4.58 13.02
N VAL A 259 5.07 -5.29 12.12
CA VAL A 259 6.19 -6.16 12.46
C VAL A 259 7.48 -5.55 11.94
N ALA A 260 8.45 -5.39 12.81
CA ALA A 260 9.80 -4.95 12.48
C ALA A 260 10.81 -6.01 12.94
N ALA A 261 11.91 -6.17 12.23
CA ALA A 261 12.98 -7.06 12.62
C ALA A 261 14.33 -6.37 12.54
N VAL A 262 15.24 -6.76 13.39
CA VAL A 262 16.66 -6.44 13.25
C VAL A 262 17.20 -7.32 12.11
N PRO A 263 17.97 -6.78 11.13
CA PRO A 263 18.15 -7.38 9.81
C PRO A 263 19.05 -8.64 9.82
N VAL A 264 18.51 -9.76 10.26
CA VAL A 264 19.11 -11.10 10.11
C VAL A 264 18.33 -11.92 9.06
N TYR A 265 17.22 -11.37 8.55
CA TYR A 265 16.22 -12.12 7.77
C TYR A 265 16.11 -11.61 6.33
N ASN A 266 17.15 -11.81 5.53
CA ASN A 266 17.16 -11.39 4.12
C ASN A 266 16.00 -12.00 3.31
N ASP A 267 15.57 -13.22 3.64
CA ASP A 267 14.54 -13.94 2.88
C ASP A 267 13.12 -13.37 3.08
N PHE A 268 12.92 -12.53 4.10
CA PHE A 268 11.64 -11.86 4.42
C PHE A 268 11.67 -10.36 4.11
N MET A 269 12.74 -9.87 3.50
CA MET A 269 12.82 -8.47 3.08
C MET A 269 12.10 -8.29 1.74
N THR A 270 11.14 -7.38 1.73
CA THR A 270 10.40 -6.99 0.53
C THR A 270 11.04 -5.77 -0.14
N ALA A 271 10.65 -5.45 -1.36
CA ALA A 271 11.17 -4.29 -2.10
C ALA A 271 10.97 -2.95 -1.38
N ARG A 272 10.07 -2.91 -0.40
CA ARG A 272 9.77 -1.73 0.44
C ARG A 272 10.34 -1.83 1.85
N SER A 273 11.13 -2.85 2.14
CA SER A 273 11.81 -2.98 3.41
C SER A 273 12.88 -1.89 3.50
N GLU A 274 12.50 -0.73 4.03
CA GLU A 274 13.44 0.34 4.34
C GLU A 274 14.18 -0.04 5.64
N LEU A 275 15.51 -0.02 5.60
CA LEU A 275 16.33 -0.07 6.78
C LEU A 275 16.15 1.25 7.53
N ASP A 276 15.52 1.19 8.68
CA ASP A 276 15.42 2.32 9.61
C ASP A 276 16.41 2.13 10.75
N SER A 277 16.74 3.15 11.49
CA SER A 277 17.73 3.07 12.57
C SER A 277 17.24 3.75 13.84
N VAL A 278 17.53 3.12 14.97
CA VAL A 278 17.34 3.67 16.30
C VAL A 278 18.69 3.55 17.03
N GLY A 279 19.33 4.69 17.22
CA GLY A 279 20.72 4.72 17.67
C GLY A 279 21.67 4.08 16.64
N SER A 280 22.47 3.11 17.03
CA SER A 280 23.35 2.33 16.15
C SER A 280 22.70 1.08 15.56
N MET A 281 21.43 0.80 15.91
CA MET A 281 20.73 -0.41 15.47
C MET A 281 19.87 -0.14 14.25
N HIS A 282 19.93 -1.05 13.29
CA HIS A 282 19.07 -1.04 12.11
C HIS A 282 17.92 -2.03 12.30
N TYR A 283 16.74 -1.65 11.85
CA TYR A 283 15.57 -2.53 11.79
C TYR A 283 14.82 -2.32 10.49
N THR A 284 14.07 -3.32 10.07
CA THR A 284 13.25 -3.25 8.86
C THR A 284 11.85 -3.77 9.12
N ASN A 285 10.89 -3.25 8.40
CA ASN A 285 9.52 -3.75 8.43
C ASN A 285 9.43 -5.00 7.56
N LEU A 286 8.78 -6.05 8.08
CA LEU A 286 8.56 -7.31 7.38
C LEU A 286 7.08 -7.46 7.05
N HIS A 287 6.80 -7.95 5.85
CA HIS A 287 5.46 -8.30 5.39
C HIS A 287 5.51 -9.60 4.61
N LEU A 288 4.51 -10.48 4.77
CA LEU A 288 4.36 -11.69 3.94
C LEU A 288 4.10 -11.32 2.48
N MET A 289 3.23 -10.33 2.29
CA MET A 289 2.92 -9.75 0.98
C MET A 289 2.86 -8.24 1.13
N ASP A 290 3.57 -7.53 0.26
CA ASP A 290 3.38 -6.10 0.14
C ASP A 290 2.03 -5.83 -0.51
N THR A 291 1.30 -4.86 0.02
CA THR A 291 0.10 -4.33 -0.61
C THR A 291 0.23 -2.83 -0.84
N CYS A 292 -0.35 -2.37 -1.93
CA CYS A 292 -0.49 -0.95 -2.23
C CYS A 292 -1.97 -0.59 -2.11
N ASP A 293 -2.32 0.31 -1.20
CA ASP A 293 -3.67 0.85 -1.15
C ASP A 293 -3.95 1.67 -2.42
N ILE A 294 -4.97 1.26 -3.16
CA ILE A 294 -5.45 1.98 -4.34
C ILE A 294 -6.95 2.21 -4.18
N MET A 295 -7.35 3.42 -3.86
CA MET A 295 -8.76 3.78 -3.62
C MET A 295 -9.43 2.97 -2.50
N GLY A 296 -8.66 2.54 -1.47
CA GLY A 296 -9.13 1.72 -0.36
C GLY A 296 -9.09 0.21 -0.62
N VAL A 297 -8.60 -0.23 -1.79
CA VAL A 297 -8.37 -1.65 -2.09
C VAL A 297 -6.89 -1.98 -1.93
N ASN A 298 -6.58 -2.99 -1.13
CA ASN A 298 -5.23 -3.49 -0.86
C ASN A 298 -4.73 -4.36 -2.02
N ILE A 299 -4.20 -3.73 -3.06
CA ILE A 299 -3.67 -4.44 -4.24
C ILE A 299 -2.33 -5.07 -3.91
N VAL A 300 -2.19 -6.38 -4.12
CA VAL A 300 -0.94 -7.11 -3.85
C VAL A 300 0.16 -6.67 -4.81
N VAL A 301 1.33 -6.39 -4.24
CA VAL A 301 2.55 -6.07 -5.00
C VAL A 301 3.25 -7.37 -5.38
N THR A 302 3.05 -7.79 -6.60
CA THR A 302 3.51 -9.10 -7.08
C THR A 302 3.85 -9.06 -8.58
N ASP A 303 4.39 -10.15 -9.06
CA ASP A 303 4.52 -10.52 -10.46
C ASP A 303 3.94 -11.94 -10.68
N MET A 304 3.94 -12.43 -11.91
CA MET A 304 3.39 -13.74 -12.24
C MET A 304 4.13 -14.87 -11.51
N ASP A 305 5.47 -14.85 -11.53
CA ASP A 305 6.27 -15.91 -10.94
C ASP A 305 6.10 -15.96 -9.41
N LYS A 306 6.07 -14.80 -8.75
CA LYS A 306 5.83 -14.71 -7.31
C LYS A 306 4.41 -15.18 -6.97
N THR A 307 3.41 -14.79 -7.78
CA THR A 307 2.02 -15.22 -7.60
C THR A 307 1.89 -16.73 -7.69
N LEU A 308 2.48 -17.35 -8.71
CA LEU A 308 2.43 -18.80 -8.91
C LEU A 308 3.12 -19.58 -7.77
N ARG A 309 4.29 -19.10 -7.32
CA ARG A 309 4.97 -19.71 -6.15
C ARG A 309 4.13 -19.62 -4.88
N LEU A 310 3.53 -18.46 -4.60
CA LEU A 310 2.67 -18.29 -3.42
C LEU A 310 1.43 -19.18 -3.48
N ILE A 311 0.80 -19.30 -4.64
CA ILE A 311 -0.34 -20.21 -4.84
C ILE A 311 0.11 -21.65 -4.59
N GLU A 312 1.23 -22.09 -5.16
CA GLU A 312 1.74 -23.44 -4.96
C GLU A 312 2.04 -23.74 -3.49
N GLU A 313 2.74 -22.82 -2.81
CA GLU A 313 3.13 -22.97 -1.40
C GLU A 313 1.93 -22.95 -0.45
N LYS A 314 0.87 -22.23 -0.81
CA LYS A 314 -0.28 -21.93 0.05
C LYS A 314 -1.58 -22.61 -0.38
N LEU A 315 -1.57 -23.41 -1.43
CA LEU A 315 -2.78 -23.97 -2.02
C LEU A 315 -3.64 -24.71 -0.98
N GLU A 316 -3.04 -25.52 -0.12
CA GLU A 316 -3.76 -26.25 0.93
C GLU A 316 -4.29 -25.31 2.04
N ASP A 317 -3.49 -24.29 2.44
CA ASP A 317 -3.90 -23.29 3.44
C ASP A 317 -5.03 -22.39 2.90
N TRP A 318 -5.11 -22.22 1.58
CA TRP A 318 -6.09 -21.37 0.91
C TRP A 318 -7.30 -22.14 0.36
N ARG A 319 -7.46 -23.41 0.70
CA ARG A 319 -8.73 -24.09 0.44
C ARG A 319 -9.88 -23.37 1.14
N GLY A 320 -10.95 -23.15 0.42
CA GLY A 320 -12.08 -22.35 0.90
C GLY A 320 -11.93 -20.84 0.73
N LYS A 321 -10.77 -20.35 0.32
CA LYS A 321 -10.50 -18.92 0.15
C LYS A 321 -10.62 -18.49 -1.33
N TYR A 322 -10.48 -17.18 -1.56
CA TYR A 322 -10.62 -16.65 -2.91
C TYR A 322 -9.57 -15.59 -3.25
N ILE A 323 -9.31 -15.49 -4.56
CA ILE A 323 -8.43 -14.47 -5.18
C ILE A 323 -9.30 -13.56 -6.05
N CYS A 324 -9.19 -12.25 -5.82
CA CYS A 324 -9.77 -11.23 -6.69
C CYS A 324 -8.75 -10.78 -7.75
N VAL A 325 -9.21 -10.54 -8.96
CA VAL A 325 -8.41 -9.99 -10.07
C VAL A 325 -8.88 -8.57 -10.33
N ALA A 326 -8.20 -7.63 -9.67
CA ALA A 326 -8.62 -6.23 -9.62
C ALA A 326 -8.13 -5.41 -10.82
N ASN A 327 -9.00 -4.56 -11.34
CA ASN A 327 -8.67 -3.59 -12.38
C ASN A 327 -9.28 -2.22 -12.04
N VAL A 328 -9.04 -1.20 -12.87
CA VAL A 328 -9.55 0.16 -12.63
C VAL A 328 -11.06 0.18 -12.37
N HIS A 329 -11.84 -0.63 -13.10
CA HIS A 329 -13.30 -0.66 -12.90
C HIS A 329 -13.67 -1.23 -11.52
N THR A 330 -13.12 -2.38 -11.15
CA THR A 330 -13.42 -3.01 -9.85
C THR A 330 -12.93 -2.16 -8.69
N THR A 331 -11.77 -1.51 -8.83
CA THR A 331 -11.20 -0.62 -7.81
C THR A 331 -12.06 0.64 -7.60
N VAL A 332 -12.53 1.28 -8.69
CA VAL A 332 -13.45 2.42 -8.60
C VAL A 332 -14.80 2.00 -8.03
N THR A 333 -15.32 0.82 -8.43
CA THR A 333 -16.58 0.29 -7.88
C THR A 333 -16.45 0.02 -6.38
N ALA A 334 -15.33 -0.56 -5.94
CA ALA A 334 -15.06 -0.80 -4.52
C ALA A 334 -14.93 0.51 -3.72
N HIS A 335 -14.37 1.55 -4.31
CA HIS A 335 -14.30 2.86 -3.67
C HIS A 335 -15.68 3.49 -3.44
N GLU A 336 -16.65 3.22 -4.33
CA GLU A 336 -18.02 3.74 -4.25
C GLU A 336 -18.97 2.84 -3.46
N ASP A 337 -18.57 1.59 -3.19
CA ASP A 337 -19.37 0.56 -2.53
C ASP A 337 -18.54 -0.10 -1.42
N PRO A 338 -18.71 0.33 -0.14
CA PRO A 338 -17.95 -0.19 0.99
C PRO A 338 -18.10 -1.70 1.21
N ASP A 339 -19.27 -2.27 0.90
CA ASP A 339 -19.48 -3.73 1.02
C ASP A 339 -18.65 -4.47 -0.04
N TYR A 340 -18.58 -3.94 -1.25
CA TYR A 340 -17.74 -4.51 -2.28
C TYR A 340 -16.24 -4.27 -2.02
N GLN A 341 -15.89 -3.17 -1.38
CA GLN A 341 -14.53 -2.93 -0.92
C GLN A 341 -14.11 -3.97 0.12
N ALA A 342 -15.00 -4.29 1.08
CA ALA A 342 -14.75 -5.35 2.05
C ALA A 342 -14.54 -6.72 1.38
N VAL A 343 -15.31 -7.05 0.34
CA VAL A 343 -15.13 -8.25 -0.48
C VAL A 343 -13.76 -8.27 -1.16
N GLN A 344 -13.32 -7.16 -1.76
CA GLN A 344 -11.99 -7.08 -2.40
C GLN A 344 -10.86 -7.26 -1.37
N ASN A 345 -10.99 -6.65 -0.20
CA ASN A 345 -9.98 -6.68 0.87
C ASN A 345 -10.02 -7.97 1.70
N GLY A 346 -11.11 -8.73 1.65
CA GLY A 346 -11.23 -10.06 2.26
C GLY A 346 -10.57 -11.18 1.45
N ALA A 347 -10.25 -10.94 0.18
CA ALA A 347 -9.54 -11.90 -0.64
C ALA A 347 -8.13 -12.18 -0.10
N VAL A 348 -7.65 -13.43 -0.20
CA VAL A 348 -6.24 -13.75 0.14
C VAL A 348 -5.25 -13.01 -0.74
N MET A 349 -5.66 -12.64 -1.96
CA MET A 349 -4.93 -11.76 -2.86
C MET A 349 -5.90 -10.93 -3.71
N ALA A 350 -5.67 -9.62 -3.81
CA ALA A 350 -6.26 -8.77 -4.85
C ALA A 350 -5.18 -8.47 -5.89
N LEU A 351 -5.18 -9.20 -7.00
CA LEU A 351 -4.13 -9.17 -8.04
C LEU A 351 -4.32 -7.98 -8.99
N PRO A 352 -3.24 -7.29 -9.39
CA PRO A 352 -3.30 -6.16 -10.31
C PRO A 352 -3.47 -6.61 -11.78
N ASP A 353 -4.69 -6.77 -12.27
CA ASP A 353 -4.98 -7.10 -13.68
C ASP A 353 -4.67 -5.92 -14.62
N GLY A 354 -4.96 -4.72 -14.18
CA GLY A 354 -4.79 -3.53 -15.01
C GLY A 354 -3.40 -2.90 -14.92
N GLY A 355 -2.82 -2.55 -16.09
CA GLY A 355 -1.58 -1.76 -16.15
C GLY A 355 -1.57 -0.48 -15.31
N PRO A 356 -2.67 0.29 -15.19
CA PRO A 356 -2.73 1.45 -14.32
C PRO A 356 -2.48 1.14 -12.84
N LEU A 357 -2.96 0.00 -12.30
CA LEU A 357 -2.76 -0.36 -10.90
C LEU A 357 -1.28 -0.66 -10.61
N SER A 358 -0.66 -1.53 -11.40
CA SER A 358 0.78 -1.83 -11.25
C SER A 358 1.67 -0.61 -11.50
N LYS A 359 1.27 0.30 -12.43
CA LYS A 359 1.97 1.57 -12.64
C LYS A 359 1.89 2.46 -11.40
N TYR A 360 0.71 2.61 -10.82
CA TYR A 360 0.51 3.38 -9.58
C TYR A 360 1.34 2.79 -8.43
N SER A 361 1.30 1.47 -8.24
CA SER A 361 2.13 0.80 -7.22
C SER A 361 3.62 1.11 -7.42
N ARG A 362 4.14 1.10 -8.67
CA ARG A 362 5.54 1.49 -8.93
C ARG A 362 5.82 2.96 -8.61
N GLN A 363 4.87 3.87 -8.86
CA GLN A 363 5.00 5.28 -8.48
C GLN A 363 5.01 5.49 -6.96
N GLN A 364 4.36 4.58 -6.21
CA GLN A 364 4.41 4.55 -4.74
C GLN A 364 5.68 3.88 -4.18
N GLY A 365 6.65 3.51 -5.03
CA GLY A 365 7.94 2.96 -4.64
C GLY A 365 8.05 1.43 -4.69
N TYR A 366 7.01 0.72 -5.12
CA TYR A 366 7.05 -0.74 -5.29
C TYR A 366 7.58 -1.11 -6.68
N THR A 367 8.91 -1.10 -6.85
CA THR A 367 9.57 -1.24 -8.16
C THR A 367 9.28 -2.56 -8.86
N ASN A 368 9.00 -3.63 -8.11
CA ASN A 368 8.70 -4.98 -8.57
C ASN A 368 7.20 -5.23 -8.85
N ALA A 369 6.34 -4.23 -8.69
CA ALA A 369 4.92 -4.38 -9.01
C ALA A 369 4.72 -4.62 -10.51
N ALA A 370 4.20 -5.77 -10.87
CA ALA A 370 3.89 -6.15 -12.24
C ALA A 370 2.39 -6.46 -12.42
N ARG A 371 1.96 -6.57 -13.65
CA ARG A 371 0.58 -6.93 -13.98
C ARG A 371 0.41 -8.44 -13.94
N VAL A 372 -0.61 -8.91 -13.23
CA VAL A 372 -1.06 -10.31 -13.19
C VAL A 372 -2.52 -10.37 -13.62
N THR A 373 -2.77 -10.84 -14.84
CA THR A 373 -4.13 -10.88 -15.39
C THR A 373 -4.81 -12.22 -15.11
N GLY A 374 -6.13 -12.22 -14.99
CA GLY A 374 -6.91 -13.45 -14.82
C GLY A 374 -6.68 -14.47 -15.92
N PRO A 375 -6.75 -14.09 -17.20
CA PRO A 375 -6.47 -15.02 -18.32
C PRO A 375 -5.06 -15.60 -18.30
N ASP A 376 -4.02 -14.79 -17.98
CA ASP A 376 -2.65 -15.28 -17.93
C ASP A 376 -2.41 -16.21 -16.75
N LEU A 377 -2.99 -15.88 -15.57
CA LEU A 377 -2.91 -16.73 -14.38
C LEU A 377 -3.58 -18.09 -14.63
N MET A 378 -4.80 -18.08 -15.19
CA MET A 378 -5.52 -19.32 -15.53
C MET A 378 -4.70 -20.18 -16.50
N LYS A 379 -4.19 -19.57 -17.56
CA LYS A 379 -3.38 -20.25 -18.58
C LYS A 379 -2.12 -20.87 -17.97
N GLU A 380 -1.43 -20.15 -17.10
CA GLU A 380 -0.19 -20.61 -16.51
C GLU A 380 -0.42 -21.77 -15.52
N LEU A 381 -1.46 -21.71 -14.69
CA LEU A 381 -1.82 -22.81 -13.80
C LEU A 381 -2.32 -24.03 -14.56
N LEU A 382 -3.06 -23.86 -15.67
CA LEU A 382 -3.40 -24.98 -16.57
C LEU A 382 -2.15 -25.62 -17.15
N ARG A 383 -1.13 -24.83 -17.53
CA ARG A 383 0.13 -25.35 -18.08
C ARG A 383 0.95 -26.09 -17.02
N GLN A 384 1.01 -25.58 -15.79
CA GLN A 384 1.70 -26.26 -14.68
C GLN A 384 1.04 -27.60 -14.31
N SER A 385 -0.22 -27.80 -14.65
CA SER A 385 -0.92 -29.04 -14.40
C SER A 385 -0.34 -30.25 -15.16
N ALA A 386 0.47 -30.02 -16.19
CA ALA A 386 1.24 -31.09 -16.86
C ALA A 386 2.13 -31.89 -15.88
N THR A 387 2.63 -31.22 -14.84
CA THR A 387 3.50 -31.82 -13.81
C THR A 387 2.84 -31.92 -12.44
N LYS A 388 1.93 -30.98 -12.11
CA LYS A 388 1.31 -30.87 -10.80
C LYS A 388 -0.04 -31.58 -10.74
N HIS A 389 -0.63 -31.93 -11.90
CA HIS A 389 -1.94 -32.61 -12.01
C HIS A 389 -3.08 -31.90 -11.29
N TYR A 390 -3.07 -30.55 -11.27
CA TYR A 390 -4.12 -29.75 -10.65
C TYR A 390 -5.49 -30.05 -11.26
N ARG A 391 -6.50 -30.06 -10.41
CA ARG A 391 -7.90 -30.31 -10.73
C ARG A 391 -8.65 -28.99 -10.84
N HIS A 392 -9.21 -28.71 -12.01
CA HIS A 392 -9.86 -27.43 -12.32
C HIS A 392 -11.36 -27.58 -12.47
N TYR A 393 -12.12 -26.73 -11.78
CA TYR A 393 -13.55 -26.57 -11.96
C TYR A 393 -13.85 -25.22 -12.59
N PHE A 394 -14.71 -25.15 -13.60
CA PHE A 394 -15.09 -23.93 -14.28
C PHE A 394 -16.54 -23.59 -14.00
N TYR A 395 -16.78 -22.44 -13.36
CA TYR A 395 -18.08 -21.99 -12.94
C TYR A 395 -18.42 -20.64 -13.58
N GLY A 396 -19.46 -20.57 -14.39
CA GLY A 396 -19.89 -19.35 -15.08
C GLY A 396 -19.93 -19.47 -16.60
N SER A 397 -20.09 -18.34 -17.29
CA SER A 397 -20.23 -18.23 -18.74
C SER A 397 -21.46 -19.00 -19.29
N THR A 398 -21.54 -19.17 -20.61
CA THR A 398 -22.60 -19.98 -21.26
C THR A 398 -22.14 -21.41 -21.47
N GLN A 399 -23.10 -22.33 -21.59
CA GLN A 399 -22.78 -23.74 -21.84
C GLN A 399 -21.98 -23.90 -23.14
N GLU A 400 -22.34 -23.16 -24.18
CA GLU A 400 -21.61 -23.16 -25.44
C GLU A 400 -20.12 -22.77 -25.28
N THR A 401 -19.86 -21.72 -24.50
CA THR A 401 -18.47 -21.29 -24.19
C THR A 401 -17.74 -22.37 -23.41
N LEU A 402 -18.40 -23.02 -22.42
CA LEU A 402 -17.80 -24.10 -21.64
C LEU A 402 -17.45 -25.33 -22.48
N ASP A 403 -18.31 -25.67 -23.46
CA ASP A 403 -18.07 -26.81 -24.36
C ASP A 403 -16.85 -26.57 -25.27
N ILE A 404 -16.69 -25.34 -25.76
CA ILE A 404 -15.50 -24.93 -26.54
C ILE A 404 -14.27 -24.91 -25.63
N LEU A 405 -14.39 -24.33 -24.44
CA LEU A 405 -13.32 -24.24 -23.46
C LEU A 405 -12.79 -25.63 -23.07
N ARG A 406 -13.68 -26.61 -22.84
CA ARG A 406 -13.30 -28.00 -22.55
C ARG A 406 -12.37 -28.53 -23.63
N LYS A 407 -12.78 -28.46 -24.89
CA LYS A 407 -11.97 -28.93 -26.01
C LYS A 407 -10.60 -28.26 -26.06
N LYS A 408 -10.59 -26.91 -25.85
CA LYS A 408 -9.34 -26.14 -25.87
C LYS A 408 -8.41 -26.48 -24.70
N VAL A 409 -8.95 -26.73 -23.53
CA VAL A 409 -8.14 -27.15 -22.37
C VAL A 409 -7.56 -28.55 -22.60
N GLU A 410 -8.36 -29.50 -23.07
CA GLU A 410 -7.90 -30.86 -23.39
C GLU A 410 -6.84 -30.87 -24.50
N GLU A 411 -7.00 -30.03 -25.53
CA GLU A 411 -6.04 -29.92 -26.64
C GLU A 411 -4.71 -29.25 -26.24
N ASN A 412 -4.78 -28.14 -25.48
CA ASN A 412 -3.63 -27.24 -25.28
C ASN A 412 -2.88 -27.51 -23.97
N TYR A 413 -3.51 -28.15 -22.97
CA TYR A 413 -2.93 -28.36 -21.65
C TYR A 413 -3.00 -29.83 -21.20
N PRO A 414 -2.21 -30.71 -21.83
CA PRO A 414 -2.16 -32.12 -21.47
C PRO A 414 -1.71 -32.25 -20.00
N GLY A 415 -2.50 -33.00 -19.20
CA GLY A 415 -2.27 -33.16 -17.76
C GLY A 415 -3.12 -32.25 -16.88
N ALA A 416 -3.78 -31.24 -17.42
CA ALA A 416 -4.81 -30.51 -16.69
C ALA A 416 -6.07 -31.38 -16.50
N VAL A 417 -6.51 -31.55 -15.26
CA VAL A 417 -7.68 -32.36 -14.95
C VAL A 417 -8.91 -31.46 -14.85
N ILE A 418 -9.85 -31.60 -15.79
CA ILE A 418 -11.14 -30.92 -15.71
C ILE A 418 -12.01 -31.68 -14.74
N ALA A 419 -12.11 -31.23 -13.49
CA ALA A 419 -12.92 -31.83 -12.44
C ALA A 419 -14.43 -31.62 -12.69
N GLY A 420 -14.79 -30.48 -13.29
CA GLY A 420 -16.17 -30.19 -13.67
C GLY A 420 -16.33 -28.85 -14.34
N MET A 421 -17.50 -28.63 -14.94
CA MET A 421 -17.89 -27.37 -15.56
C MET A 421 -19.38 -27.14 -15.32
N TYR A 422 -19.78 -25.91 -14.97
CA TYR A 422 -21.18 -25.58 -14.77
C TYR A 422 -21.50 -24.15 -15.21
N SER A 423 -22.50 -24.02 -16.06
CA SER A 423 -23.08 -22.74 -16.49
C SER A 423 -24.34 -22.45 -15.67
N PRO A 424 -24.30 -21.55 -14.68
CA PRO A 424 -25.49 -21.20 -13.91
C PRO A 424 -26.48 -20.40 -14.76
N PRO A 425 -27.80 -20.48 -14.46
CA PRO A 425 -28.79 -19.67 -15.15
C PRO A 425 -28.55 -18.16 -14.93
N PHE A 426 -28.94 -17.32 -15.91
CA PHE A 426 -28.79 -15.85 -15.82
C PHE A 426 -29.84 -15.20 -14.87
N ARG A 427 -30.12 -15.82 -13.75
CA ARG A 427 -30.97 -15.33 -12.66
C ARG A 427 -30.34 -15.68 -11.31
N PRO A 428 -30.77 -15.05 -10.22
CA PRO A 428 -30.40 -15.53 -8.88
C PRO A 428 -30.78 -17.00 -8.70
N LEU A 429 -29.90 -17.76 -8.07
CA LEU A 429 -30.18 -19.13 -7.68
C LEU A 429 -31.10 -19.16 -6.46
N SER A 430 -31.96 -20.19 -6.33
CA SER A 430 -32.61 -20.46 -5.06
C SER A 430 -31.58 -20.98 -4.05
N PRO A 431 -31.86 -20.92 -2.72
CA PRO A 431 -30.97 -21.49 -1.72
C PRO A 431 -30.62 -22.95 -1.99
N GLU A 432 -31.58 -23.73 -2.46
CA GLU A 432 -31.43 -25.17 -2.76
C GLU A 432 -30.54 -25.37 -4.00
N GLU A 433 -30.71 -24.52 -5.02
CA GLU A 433 -29.87 -24.55 -6.21
C GLU A 433 -28.42 -24.16 -5.87
N ASP A 434 -28.25 -23.18 -4.98
CA ASP A 434 -26.93 -22.72 -4.53
C ASP A 434 -26.21 -23.82 -3.73
N GLU A 435 -26.89 -24.47 -2.78
CA GLU A 435 -26.34 -25.62 -2.04
C GLU A 435 -25.97 -26.78 -2.97
N GLU A 436 -26.80 -27.06 -3.98
CA GLU A 436 -26.50 -28.08 -4.97
C GLU A 436 -25.24 -27.75 -5.79
N VAL A 437 -25.03 -26.49 -6.14
CA VAL A 437 -23.80 -26.02 -6.82
C VAL A 437 -22.58 -26.25 -5.93
N VAL A 438 -22.65 -25.88 -4.66
CA VAL A 438 -21.55 -26.10 -3.69
C VAL A 438 -21.26 -27.59 -3.54
N ARG A 439 -22.29 -28.40 -3.39
CA ARG A 439 -22.15 -29.85 -3.27
C ARG A 439 -21.44 -30.45 -4.50
N ARG A 440 -21.86 -30.10 -5.72
CA ARG A 440 -21.26 -30.59 -6.98
C ARG A 440 -19.79 -30.19 -7.09
N ILE A 441 -19.44 -28.94 -6.73
CA ILE A 441 -18.05 -28.48 -6.74
C ILE A 441 -17.23 -29.31 -5.75
N ASN A 442 -17.71 -29.49 -4.52
CA ASN A 442 -16.96 -30.18 -3.48
C ASN A 442 -16.82 -31.69 -3.75
N GLU A 443 -17.84 -32.34 -4.33
CA GLU A 443 -17.78 -33.75 -4.76
C GLU A 443 -16.76 -33.97 -5.88
N ALA A 444 -16.57 -32.96 -6.76
CA ALA A 444 -15.56 -33.00 -7.81
C ALA A 444 -14.14 -32.85 -7.28
N LYS A 445 -13.96 -32.43 -6.02
CA LYS A 445 -12.65 -32.21 -5.34
C LYS A 445 -11.65 -31.44 -6.21
N PRO A 446 -11.98 -30.24 -6.66
CA PRO A 446 -11.03 -29.42 -7.42
C PRO A 446 -9.98 -28.80 -6.51
N ASP A 447 -8.84 -28.42 -7.09
CA ASP A 447 -7.85 -27.56 -6.45
C ASP A 447 -8.20 -26.08 -6.70
N PHE A 448 -8.69 -25.80 -7.91
CA PHE A 448 -9.09 -24.46 -8.35
C PHE A 448 -10.52 -24.42 -8.84
N VAL A 449 -11.26 -23.41 -8.41
CA VAL A 449 -12.56 -23.04 -9.01
C VAL A 449 -12.41 -21.71 -9.72
N TRP A 450 -12.42 -21.77 -11.04
CA TRP A 450 -12.40 -20.58 -11.89
C TRP A 450 -13.80 -19.99 -11.97
N VAL A 451 -13.95 -18.71 -11.60
CA VAL A 451 -15.26 -18.05 -11.57
C VAL A 451 -15.35 -17.01 -12.68
N GLY A 452 -16.21 -17.28 -13.66
CA GLY A 452 -16.43 -16.43 -14.84
C GLY A 452 -17.82 -15.80 -14.90
N LEU A 453 -18.29 -15.18 -13.80
CA LEU A 453 -19.60 -14.51 -13.74
C LEU A 453 -19.53 -13.02 -14.08
N GLY A 454 -18.31 -12.47 -14.18
CA GLY A 454 -18.05 -11.05 -14.35
C GLY A 454 -18.16 -10.24 -13.06
N ALA A 455 -17.32 -9.17 -12.97
CA ALA A 455 -17.31 -8.27 -11.83
C ALA A 455 -18.55 -7.34 -11.82
N PRO A 456 -19.12 -7.01 -10.64
CA PRO A 456 -18.75 -7.40 -9.26
C PRO A 456 -19.40 -8.72 -8.80
N LYS A 457 -20.15 -9.41 -9.65
CA LYS A 457 -20.95 -10.60 -9.25
C LYS A 457 -20.06 -11.77 -8.82
N GLN A 458 -18.95 -12.02 -9.54
CA GLN A 458 -18.03 -13.11 -9.25
C GLN A 458 -17.36 -12.95 -7.89
N GLU A 459 -16.89 -11.75 -7.55
CA GLU A 459 -16.22 -11.51 -6.27
C GLU A 459 -17.19 -11.63 -5.11
N ARG A 460 -18.41 -11.10 -5.24
CA ARG A 460 -19.47 -11.25 -4.24
C ARG A 460 -19.86 -12.71 -4.06
N TRP A 461 -19.98 -13.48 -5.16
CA TRP A 461 -20.26 -14.91 -5.10
C TRP A 461 -19.16 -15.66 -4.34
N MET A 462 -17.89 -15.41 -4.69
CA MET A 462 -16.76 -16.05 -4.01
C MET A 462 -16.72 -15.73 -2.51
N ALA A 463 -16.96 -14.49 -2.13
CA ALA A 463 -16.98 -14.07 -0.72
C ALA A 463 -18.10 -14.75 0.09
N VAL A 464 -19.30 -14.91 -0.49
CA VAL A 464 -20.42 -15.62 0.17
C VAL A 464 -20.13 -17.13 0.28
N HIS A 465 -19.30 -17.68 -0.61
CA HIS A 465 -18.93 -19.10 -0.64
C HIS A 465 -17.59 -19.40 0.03
N GLU A 466 -16.98 -18.40 0.66
CA GLU A 466 -15.78 -18.59 1.46
C GLU A 466 -16.03 -19.65 2.53
N ASP A 467 -15.11 -20.58 2.68
CA ASP A 467 -15.15 -21.77 3.55
C ASP A 467 -16.26 -22.80 3.23
N ARG A 468 -17.21 -22.49 2.33
CA ARG A 468 -18.22 -23.44 1.85
C ARG A 468 -17.70 -24.28 0.68
N VAL A 469 -17.01 -23.65 -0.27
CA VAL A 469 -16.35 -24.32 -1.40
C VAL A 469 -14.94 -24.74 -0.97
N GLN A 470 -14.64 -26.03 -1.00
CA GLN A 470 -13.40 -26.63 -0.50
C GLN A 470 -12.26 -26.60 -1.54
N ALA A 471 -12.06 -25.42 -2.18
CA ALA A 471 -11.04 -25.19 -3.19
C ALA A 471 -10.65 -23.72 -3.21
N LEU A 472 -9.53 -23.37 -3.84
CA LEU A 472 -9.16 -21.97 -4.08
C LEU A 472 -10.00 -21.41 -5.23
N MET A 473 -10.83 -20.43 -4.93
CA MET A 473 -11.68 -19.76 -5.93
C MET A 473 -10.93 -18.58 -6.56
N VAL A 474 -11.01 -18.42 -7.87
CA VAL A 474 -10.31 -17.32 -8.60
C VAL A 474 -11.28 -16.64 -9.57
N GLY A 475 -11.55 -15.35 -9.35
CA GLY A 475 -12.43 -14.56 -10.20
C GLY A 475 -11.71 -14.07 -11.46
N VAL A 476 -11.96 -14.70 -12.60
CA VAL A 476 -11.19 -14.43 -13.84
C VAL A 476 -11.99 -13.72 -14.93
N GLY A 477 -13.29 -13.48 -14.71
CA GLY A 477 -14.15 -12.75 -15.65
C GLY A 477 -14.17 -13.37 -17.05
N ALA A 478 -13.72 -12.60 -18.05
CA ALA A 478 -13.76 -12.99 -19.47
C ALA A 478 -12.63 -13.98 -19.88
N ALA A 479 -11.89 -14.57 -18.95
CA ALA A 479 -10.81 -15.50 -19.29
C ALA A 479 -11.32 -16.72 -20.07
N PHE A 480 -12.54 -17.19 -19.77
CA PHE A 480 -13.16 -18.30 -20.49
C PHE A 480 -13.39 -17.97 -21.97
N ASP A 481 -13.86 -16.74 -22.26
CA ASP A 481 -14.08 -16.30 -23.63
C ASP A 481 -12.77 -16.11 -24.41
N TYR A 482 -11.70 -15.69 -23.73
CA TYR A 482 -10.37 -15.62 -24.31
C TYR A 482 -9.80 -16.99 -24.67
N GLU A 483 -9.89 -17.95 -23.74
CA GLU A 483 -9.35 -19.29 -23.95
C GLU A 483 -10.22 -20.10 -24.94
N ALA A 484 -11.54 -19.92 -24.92
CA ALA A 484 -12.44 -20.48 -25.92
C ALA A 484 -12.24 -19.86 -27.32
N GLY A 485 -11.61 -18.69 -27.41
CA GLY A 485 -11.41 -17.96 -28.67
C GLY A 485 -12.59 -17.11 -29.12
N ASN A 486 -13.62 -16.96 -28.29
CA ASN A 486 -14.80 -16.09 -28.56
C ASN A 486 -14.39 -14.61 -28.62
N ILE A 487 -13.39 -14.21 -27.83
CA ILE A 487 -12.83 -12.86 -27.82
C ILE A 487 -11.37 -12.92 -28.24
N ARG A 488 -11.00 -12.14 -29.24
CA ARG A 488 -9.60 -12.03 -29.66
C ARG A 488 -8.80 -11.20 -28.67
N ARG A 489 -7.66 -11.71 -28.28
CA ARG A 489 -6.75 -10.99 -27.42
C ARG A 489 -5.99 -9.90 -28.19
N ALA A 490 -5.66 -8.80 -27.51
CA ALA A 490 -4.88 -7.74 -28.11
C ALA A 490 -3.51 -8.25 -28.57
N PRO A 491 -2.93 -7.73 -29.66
CA PRO A 491 -1.57 -8.04 -30.08
C PRO A 491 -0.57 -7.79 -28.94
N MET A 492 0.52 -8.58 -28.87
CA MET A 492 1.51 -8.52 -27.78
C MET A 492 2.09 -7.13 -27.56
N TRP A 493 2.29 -6.35 -28.63
CA TRP A 493 2.78 -4.97 -28.47
C TRP A 493 1.78 -4.08 -27.73
N MET A 494 0.47 -4.23 -27.96
CA MET A 494 -0.56 -3.49 -27.24
C MET A 494 -0.63 -3.93 -25.76
N GLN A 495 -0.48 -5.24 -25.50
CA GLN A 495 -0.44 -5.76 -24.13
C GLN A 495 0.74 -5.18 -23.35
N ARG A 496 1.95 -5.17 -23.96
CA ARG A 496 3.17 -4.60 -23.35
C ARG A 496 3.07 -3.10 -23.06
N HIS A 497 2.30 -2.36 -23.86
CA HIS A 497 2.07 -0.93 -23.66
C HIS A 497 0.81 -0.61 -22.84
N ASN A 498 0.18 -1.61 -22.23
CA ASN A 498 -1.06 -1.46 -21.45
C ASN A 498 -2.23 -0.89 -22.27
N LEU A 499 -2.28 -1.17 -23.57
CA LEU A 499 -3.34 -0.71 -24.51
C LEU A 499 -4.41 -1.79 -24.77
N GLU A 500 -4.42 -2.89 -24.01
CA GLU A 500 -5.40 -3.99 -24.17
C GLU A 500 -6.84 -3.49 -23.97
N TRP A 501 -7.06 -2.54 -23.05
CA TRP A 501 -8.36 -1.93 -22.84
C TRP A 501 -8.88 -1.17 -24.08
N LEU A 502 -7.99 -0.53 -24.84
CA LEU A 502 -8.33 0.18 -26.07
C LEU A 502 -8.73 -0.81 -27.17
N TYR A 503 -8.00 -1.92 -27.29
CA TYR A 503 -8.34 -2.99 -28.23
C TYR A 503 -9.71 -3.61 -27.91
N ARG A 504 -10.01 -3.86 -26.63
CA ARG A 504 -11.34 -4.32 -26.18
C ARG A 504 -12.44 -3.29 -26.47
N LEU A 505 -12.15 -2.01 -26.28
CA LEU A 505 -13.07 -0.93 -26.59
C LEU A 505 -13.43 -0.91 -28.08
N MET A 506 -12.47 -1.16 -28.97
CA MET A 506 -12.71 -1.26 -30.42
C MET A 506 -13.58 -2.46 -30.80
N GLN A 507 -13.48 -3.59 -30.05
CA GLN A 507 -14.30 -4.77 -30.29
C GLN A 507 -15.76 -4.60 -29.83
N ASP A 508 -15.99 -3.92 -28.70
CA ASP A 508 -17.32 -3.72 -28.10
C ASP A 508 -17.49 -2.27 -27.58
N PRO A 509 -17.55 -1.29 -28.48
CA PRO A 509 -17.59 0.12 -28.09
C PRO A 509 -18.89 0.49 -27.36
N LYS A 510 -20.02 -0.07 -27.75
CA LYS A 510 -21.32 0.29 -27.16
C LYS A 510 -21.40 -0.06 -25.67
N ARG A 511 -20.90 -1.22 -25.29
CA ARG A 511 -20.92 -1.69 -23.90
C ARG A 511 -19.80 -1.09 -23.05
N LEU A 512 -18.59 -0.92 -23.61
CA LEU A 512 -17.40 -0.59 -22.87
C LEU A 512 -17.11 0.90 -22.76
N PHE A 513 -17.56 1.74 -23.73
CA PHE A 513 -17.23 3.16 -23.78
C PHE A 513 -17.65 3.91 -22.51
N LYS A 514 -18.93 3.83 -22.13
CA LYS A 514 -19.46 4.52 -20.94
C LYS A 514 -18.72 4.06 -19.67
N ARG A 515 -18.52 2.75 -19.54
CA ARG A 515 -17.81 2.16 -18.40
C ARG A 515 -16.37 2.68 -18.31
N TYR A 516 -15.60 2.57 -19.39
CA TYR A 516 -14.19 2.99 -19.37
C TYR A 516 -14.04 4.51 -19.21
N PHE A 517 -14.89 5.29 -19.86
CA PHE A 517 -14.85 6.74 -19.72
C PHE A 517 -15.09 7.16 -18.27
N VAL A 518 -16.14 6.66 -17.63
CA VAL A 518 -16.48 7.02 -16.25
C VAL A 518 -15.41 6.54 -15.26
N THR A 519 -15.04 5.25 -15.33
CA THR A 519 -14.11 4.67 -14.34
C THR A 519 -12.69 5.19 -14.50
N ASN A 520 -12.20 5.35 -15.74
CA ASN A 520 -10.85 5.90 -15.96
C ASN A 520 -10.76 7.37 -15.56
N THR A 521 -11.80 8.18 -15.82
CA THR A 521 -11.83 9.59 -15.39
C THR A 521 -11.79 9.70 -13.86
N LYS A 522 -12.61 8.90 -13.15
CA LYS A 522 -12.61 8.87 -11.69
C LYS A 522 -11.26 8.40 -11.13
N TYR A 523 -10.67 7.36 -11.73
CA TYR A 523 -9.37 6.83 -11.33
C TYR A 523 -8.25 7.87 -11.54
N LEU A 524 -8.19 8.51 -12.71
CA LEU A 524 -7.20 9.55 -13.01
C LEU A 524 -7.35 10.75 -12.08
N TRP A 525 -8.56 11.18 -11.81
CA TRP A 525 -8.82 12.28 -10.89
C TRP A 525 -8.38 11.93 -9.46
N TRP A 526 -8.64 10.71 -9.01
CA TRP A 526 -8.19 10.24 -7.70
C TRP A 526 -6.65 10.16 -7.63
N THR A 527 -5.99 9.55 -8.64
CA THR A 527 -4.52 9.44 -8.67
C THR A 527 -3.82 10.79 -8.79
N TRP A 528 -4.47 11.78 -9.36
CA TRP A 528 -3.95 13.15 -9.43
C TRP A 528 -4.02 13.87 -8.07
N ARG A 529 -4.96 13.51 -7.21
CA ARG A 529 -5.12 14.10 -5.86
C ARG A 529 -4.21 13.48 -4.80
N GLN A 530 -3.69 12.28 -5.05
CA GLN A 530 -2.74 11.58 -4.17
C GLN A 530 -1.31 12.00 -4.46
#